data_dd3c9432b28229cc058375a4ea9ddf80
#
_entry.id   dd3c9432b28229cc058375a4ea9ddf80
#
_cell.length_a   1.000
_cell.length_b   1.000
_cell.length_c   1.000
_cell.angle_alpha   90.00
_cell.angle_beta   90.00
_cell.angle_gamma   90.00
#
_symmetry.space_group_name_H-M   'P 1'
#
loop_
_entity.id
_entity.type
_entity.pdbx_description
1 polymer ?
#
loop_
_entity_poly.entity_id
_entity_poly.type
_entity_poly.pdbx_seq_one_letter_code
_entity_poly.pdbx_strand_id
1 'polypeptide(L)'
;MNPALEEDEDAAEKFSLELEMKQLGELQESRNELLSRVSNLKRDLQDWRFKLDNQVKSYRSELGDLRKTLNTEVGALRKEFQDLRATLKQQLEATAAIAGEGDGN
;
A
#
# COMPACT_ATOMS: atom_id res chain seq x y z
N MET A 1 -2.98 9.14 77.53
CA MET A 1 -2.52 8.75 76.18
C MET A 1 -1.86 7.39 76.19
N ASN A 2 -2.31 6.47 75.40
CA ASN A 2 -1.73 5.14 75.36
C ASN A 2 -0.69 5.08 74.22
N PRO A 3 0.64 4.99 74.55
CA PRO A 3 1.66 5.01 73.46
C PRO A 3 1.55 3.89 72.41
N ALA A 4 1.00 2.75 72.85
CA ALA A 4 0.79 1.61 71.95
C ALA A 4 -0.28 1.89 70.80
N LEU A 5 -1.30 2.68 71.18
CA LEU A 5 -2.32 3.10 70.16
C LEU A 5 -1.76 4.12 69.16
N GLU A 6 -0.89 5.02 69.61
CA GLU A 6 -0.24 6.00 68.72
C GLU A 6 0.75 5.30 67.78
N GLU A 7 1.51 4.32 68.29
CA GLU A 7 2.42 3.53 67.45
C GLU A 7 1.69 2.70 66.42
N ASP A 8 0.52 2.13 66.75
CA ASP A 8 -0.30 1.38 65.83
C ASP A 8 -0.94 2.29 64.76
N GLU A 9 -1.39 3.49 65.11
CA GLU A 9 -1.91 4.48 64.18
C GLU A 9 -0.81 4.97 63.21
N ASP A 10 0.38 5.29 63.75
CA ASP A 10 1.52 5.70 62.96
C ASP A 10 1.98 4.58 61.99
N ALA A 11 1.99 3.34 62.48
CA ALA A 11 2.33 2.19 61.66
C ALA A 11 1.29 1.95 60.56
N ALA A 12 -0.01 2.11 60.83
CA ALA A 12 -1.07 1.99 59.89
C ALA A 12 -1.02 3.09 58.82
N GLU A 13 -0.78 4.34 59.23
CA GLU A 13 -0.61 5.46 58.30
C GLU A 13 0.61 5.27 57.41
N LYS A 14 1.71 4.83 57.97
CA LYS A 14 2.94 4.56 57.23
C LYS A 14 2.75 3.44 56.23
N PHE A 15 2.06 2.35 56.60
CA PHE A 15 1.73 1.24 55.71
C PHE A 15 0.84 1.70 54.54
N SER A 16 -0.19 2.51 54.86
CA SER A 16 -1.08 3.09 53.87
C SER A 16 -0.34 3.97 52.87
N LEU A 17 0.58 4.81 53.38
CA LEU A 17 1.40 5.69 52.55
C LEU A 17 2.34 4.90 51.65
N GLU A 18 2.98 3.84 52.19
CA GLU A 18 3.84 2.97 51.39
C GLU A 18 3.07 2.25 50.30
N LEU A 19 1.84 1.80 50.57
CA LEU A 19 0.97 1.17 49.60
C LEU A 19 0.57 2.14 48.48
N GLU A 20 0.20 3.37 48.85
CA GLU A 20 -0.13 4.43 47.89
C GLU A 20 1.08 4.77 47.03
N MET A 21 2.27 4.87 47.60
CA MET A 21 3.50 5.11 46.82
C MET A 21 3.80 3.98 45.85
N LYS A 22 3.59 2.73 46.29
CA LYS A 22 3.76 1.56 45.41
C LYS A 22 2.79 1.59 44.26
N GLN A 23 1.51 1.87 44.49
CA GLN A 23 0.48 2.00 43.47
C GLN A 23 0.81 3.14 42.52
N LEU A 24 1.28 4.27 43.02
CA LEU A 24 1.70 5.39 42.19
C LEU A 24 2.88 5.03 41.28
N GLY A 25 3.86 4.29 41.84
CA GLY A 25 5.00 3.80 41.08
C GLY A 25 4.58 2.85 39.97
N GLU A 26 3.65 1.94 40.22
CA GLU A 26 3.09 1.02 39.21
C GLU A 26 2.34 1.79 38.14
N LEU A 27 1.57 2.82 38.50
CA LEU A 27 0.89 3.68 37.53
C LEU A 27 1.87 4.46 36.65
N GLN A 28 2.95 4.95 37.23
CA GLN A 28 3.99 5.64 36.45
C GLN A 28 4.69 4.70 35.48
N GLU A 29 4.99 3.47 35.91
CA GLU A 29 5.57 2.45 35.02
C GLU A 29 4.62 2.11 33.88
N SER A 30 3.34 1.90 34.17
CA SER A 30 2.31 1.65 33.16
C SER A 30 2.18 2.81 32.18
N ARG A 31 2.21 4.04 32.70
CA ARG A 31 2.20 5.26 31.89
C ARG A 31 3.40 5.31 30.94
N ASN A 32 4.60 5.05 31.47
CA ASN A 32 5.82 5.09 30.68
C ASN A 32 5.80 4.00 29.60
N GLU A 33 5.31 2.82 29.93
CA GLU A 33 5.15 1.73 28.98
C GLU A 33 4.16 2.08 27.88
N LEU A 34 3.01 2.66 28.21
CA LEU A 34 2.02 3.13 27.25
C LEU A 34 2.59 4.21 26.34
N LEU A 35 3.32 5.17 26.91
CA LEU A 35 3.97 6.22 26.12
C LEU A 35 4.99 5.65 25.14
N SER A 36 5.76 4.66 25.58
CA SER A 36 6.71 3.95 24.73
C SER A 36 6.00 3.22 23.60
N ARG A 37 4.90 2.51 23.89
CA ARG A 37 4.09 1.82 22.89
C ARG A 37 3.48 2.78 21.88
N VAL A 38 2.95 3.91 22.35
CA VAL A 38 2.41 4.95 21.46
C VAL A 38 3.49 5.52 20.54
N SER A 39 4.69 5.77 21.10
CA SER A 39 5.83 6.25 20.30
C SER A 39 6.23 5.25 19.24
N ASN A 40 6.29 3.96 19.58
CA ASN A 40 6.60 2.88 18.62
C ASN A 40 5.54 2.75 17.54
N LEU A 41 4.26 2.81 17.91
CA LEU A 41 3.14 2.79 16.96
C LEU A 41 3.20 3.97 16.01
N LYS A 42 3.51 5.14 16.52
CA LYS A 42 3.66 6.35 15.71
C LYS A 42 4.77 6.20 14.67
N ARG A 43 5.90 5.62 15.08
CA ARG A 43 7.01 5.31 14.18
C ARG A 43 6.61 4.28 13.12
N ASP A 44 5.95 3.20 13.55
CA ASP A 44 5.49 2.14 12.65
C ASP A 44 4.50 2.68 11.62
N LEU A 45 3.59 3.56 12.03
CA LEU A 45 2.64 4.22 11.13
C LEU A 45 3.35 5.13 10.12
N GLN A 46 4.38 5.85 10.54
CA GLN A 46 5.19 6.68 9.63
C GLN A 46 5.92 5.81 8.61
N ASP A 47 6.53 4.71 9.03
CA ASP A 47 7.20 3.75 8.16
C ASP A 47 6.22 3.11 7.18
N TRP A 48 5.05 2.72 7.65
CA TRP A 48 3.98 2.15 6.84
C TRP A 48 3.49 3.15 5.78
N ARG A 49 3.27 4.40 6.18
CA ARG A 49 2.88 5.47 5.26
C ARG A 49 3.92 5.68 4.17
N PHE A 50 5.19 5.70 4.55
CA PHE A 50 6.30 5.84 3.61
C PHE A 50 6.34 4.69 2.61
N LYS A 51 6.18 3.46 3.08
CA LYS A 51 6.10 2.27 2.22
C LYS A 51 4.90 2.32 1.28
N LEU A 52 3.74 2.75 1.77
CA LEU A 52 2.55 2.93 0.95
C LEU A 52 2.76 3.97 -0.14
N ASP A 53 3.33 5.11 0.20
CA ASP A 53 3.62 6.17 -0.78
C ASP A 53 4.56 5.66 -1.87
N ASN A 54 5.58 4.89 -1.50
CA ASN A 54 6.50 4.27 -2.46
C ASN A 54 5.81 3.22 -3.33
N GLN A 55 4.93 2.40 -2.76
CA GLN A 55 4.15 1.42 -3.51
C GLN A 55 3.22 2.10 -4.51
N VAL A 56 2.55 3.17 -4.10
CA VAL A 56 1.67 3.93 -4.99
C VAL A 56 2.46 4.51 -6.17
N LYS A 57 3.64 5.07 -5.91
CA LYS A 57 4.52 5.59 -6.97
C LYS A 57 4.97 4.48 -7.93
N SER A 58 5.34 3.33 -7.38
CA SER A 58 5.74 2.16 -8.18
C SER A 58 4.58 1.67 -9.06
N TYR A 59 3.38 1.55 -8.51
CA TYR A 59 2.20 1.14 -9.27
C TYR A 59 1.82 2.14 -10.36
N ARG A 60 1.92 3.43 -10.08
CA ARG A 60 1.69 4.46 -11.11
C ARG A 60 2.68 4.35 -12.26
N SER A 61 3.95 4.10 -11.94
CA SER A 61 4.98 3.88 -12.95
C SER A 61 4.69 2.64 -13.79
N GLU A 62 4.36 1.52 -13.13
CA GLU A 62 3.99 0.27 -13.80
C GLU A 62 2.77 0.42 -14.71
N LEU A 63 1.74 1.11 -14.21
CA LEU A 63 0.54 1.40 -15.01
C LEU A 63 0.85 2.29 -16.21
N GLY A 64 1.73 3.27 -16.04
CA GLY A 64 2.21 4.13 -17.13
C GLY A 64 2.93 3.32 -18.20
N ASP A 65 3.81 2.41 -17.80
CA ASP A 65 4.56 1.53 -18.69
C ASP A 65 3.62 0.55 -19.42
N LEU A 66 2.66 -0.03 -18.70
CA LEU A 66 1.62 -0.88 -19.29
C LEU A 66 0.80 -0.13 -20.33
N ARG A 67 0.42 1.10 -20.04
CA ARG A 67 -0.32 1.94 -20.98
C ARG A 67 0.47 2.21 -22.24
N LYS A 68 1.75 2.52 -22.12
CA LYS A 68 2.64 2.72 -23.27
C LYS A 68 2.79 1.46 -24.11
N THR A 69 3.02 0.32 -23.44
CA THR A 69 3.13 -0.97 -24.12
C THR A 69 1.84 -1.31 -24.84
N LEU A 70 0.69 -1.14 -24.20
CA LEU A 70 -0.61 -1.40 -24.80
C LEU A 70 -0.86 -0.50 -26.01
N ASN A 71 -0.56 0.78 -25.93
CA ASN A 71 -0.70 1.71 -27.04
C ASN A 71 0.21 1.33 -28.20
N THR A 72 1.42 0.89 -27.94
CA THR A 72 2.37 0.41 -28.96
C THR A 72 1.86 -0.85 -29.62
N GLU A 73 1.35 -1.83 -28.86
CA GLU A 73 0.80 -3.07 -29.40
C GLU A 73 -0.46 -2.83 -30.21
N VAL A 74 -1.35 -1.97 -29.74
CA VAL A 74 -2.56 -1.59 -30.47
C VAL A 74 -2.17 -0.91 -31.79
N GLY A 75 -1.17 -0.02 -31.77
CA GLY A 75 -0.66 0.63 -32.98
C GLY A 75 -0.08 -0.37 -33.97
N ALA A 76 0.72 -1.33 -33.47
CA ALA A 76 1.30 -2.40 -34.30
C ALA A 76 0.20 -3.29 -34.91
N LEU A 77 -0.80 -3.67 -34.12
CA LEU A 77 -1.91 -4.49 -34.57
C LEU A 77 -2.73 -3.75 -35.66
N ARG A 78 -2.99 -2.47 -35.47
CA ARG A 78 -3.69 -1.64 -36.43
C ARG A 78 -2.92 -1.59 -37.75
N LYS A 79 -1.62 -1.43 -37.71
CA LYS A 79 -0.76 -1.45 -38.89
C LYS A 79 -0.81 -2.80 -39.59
N GLU A 80 -0.75 -3.90 -38.86
CA GLU A 80 -0.88 -5.25 -39.43
C GLU A 80 -2.22 -5.44 -40.13
N PHE A 81 -3.31 -4.96 -39.54
CA PHE A 81 -4.63 -4.99 -40.19
C PHE A 81 -4.67 -4.18 -41.47
N GLN A 82 -4.09 -2.99 -41.49
CA GLN A 82 -4.02 -2.15 -42.69
C GLN A 82 -3.19 -2.82 -43.79
N ASP A 83 -2.05 -3.41 -43.42
CA ASP A 83 -1.20 -4.12 -44.37
C ASP A 83 -1.91 -5.35 -44.95
N LEU A 84 -2.59 -6.12 -44.09
CA LEU A 84 -3.37 -7.29 -44.50
C LEU A 84 -4.52 -6.87 -45.43
N ARG A 85 -5.22 -5.81 -45.09
CA ARG A 85 -6.30 -5.26 -45.95
C ARG A 85 -5.79 -4.83 -47.31
N ALA A 86 -4.65 -4.15 -47.35
CA ALA A 86 -4.02 -3.75 -48.61
C ALA A 86 -3.60 -4.95 -49.44
N THR A 87 -3.03 -5.98 -48.83
CA THR A 87 -2.65 -7.24 -49.50
C THR A 87 -3.88 -7.96 -50.09
N LEU A 88 -4.95 -8.08 -49.29
CA LEU A 88 -6.20 -8.69 -49.78
C LEU A 88 -6.81 -7.93 -50.94
N LYS A 89 -6.80 -6.61 -50.89
CA LYS A 89 -7.28 -5.76 -51.96
C LYS A 89 -6.47 -5.99 -53.25
N GLN A 90 -5.15 -6.05 -53.18
CA GLN A 90 -4.27 -6.35 -54.30
C GLN A 90 -4.56 -7.73 -54.90
N GLN A 91 -4.74 -8.74 -54.05
CA GLN A 91 -5.08 -10.09 -54.48
C GLN A 91 -6.44 -10.14 -55.18
N LEU A 92 -7.43 -9.44 -54.66
CA LEU A 92 -8.75 -9.34 -55.30
C LEU A 92 -8.68 -8.66 -56.66
N GLU A 93 -7.93 -7.58 -56.77
CA GLU A 93 -7.73 -6.86 -58.03
C GLU A 93 -7.00 -7.74 -59.08
N ALA A 94 -5.97 -8.46 -58.65
CA ALA A 94 -5.25 -9.40 -59.51
C ALA A 94 -6.15 -10.55 -59.97
N THR A 95 -6.95 -11.12 -59.08
CA THR A 95 -7.90 -12.18 -59.40
C THR A 95 -8.98 -11.69 -60.38
N ALA A 96 -9.51 -10.50 -60.11
CA ALA A 96 -10.51 -9.87 -61.00
C ALA A 96 -9.93 -9.60 -62.39
N ALA A 97 -8.69 -9.13 -62.49
CA ALA A 97 -8.01 -8.91 -63.77
C ALA A 97 -7.82 -10.22 -64.56
N ILE A 98 -7.42 -11.30 -63.86
CA ILE A 98 -7.29 -12.62 -64.51
C ILE A 98 -8.64 -13.15 -64.94
N ALA A 99 -9.68 -13.03 -64.12
CA ALA A 99 -11.04 -13.44 -64.49
C ALA A 99 -11.60 -12.60 -65.66
N GLY A 100 -11.32 -11.29 -65.67
CA GLY A 100 -11.69 -10.41 -66.76
C GLY A 100 -11.00 -10.76 -68.09
N GLU A 101 -9.72 -11.10 -68.07
CA GLU A 101 -8.97 -11.61 -69.22
C GLU A 101 -9.52 -12.95 -69.74
N GLY A 102 -9.85 -13.85 -68.78
CA GLY A 102 -10.47 -15.13 -69.16
C GLY A 102 -11.83 -15.00 -69.80
N ASP A 103 -12.65 -14.06 -69.33
CA ASP A 103 -13.98 -13.77 -69.92
C ASP A 103 -13.91 -13.04 -71.27
N GLY A 104 -12.80 -12.39 -71.55
CA GLY A 104 -12.58 -11.63 -72.81
C GLY A 104 -12.28 -12.48 -74.06
N ASN A 105 -12.11 -13.76 -73.89
CA ASN A 105 -11.90 -14.71 -74.93
C ASN A 105 -13.22 -15.41 -75.31
#